data_639d9aea1580f78685f7e9d4b7312b66
#
_entry.id   639d9aea1580f78685f7e9d4b7312b66
#
_cell.length_a   1.000
_cell.length_b   1.000
_cell.length_c   1.000
_cell.angle_alpha   90.00
_cell.angle_beta   90.00
_cell.angle_gamma   90.00
#
_symmetry.space_group_name_H-M   'P 1'
#
loop_
_entity.id
_entity.type
_entity.pdbx_description
1 polymer ?
#
loop_
_entity_poly.entity_id
_entity_poly.type
_entity_poly.pdbx_seq_one_letter_code
_entity_poly.pdbx_strand_id
1 'polypeptide(L)'
;MKLIYFFQVLVLALLLSTCAKNPVTGKREVMLMSEAEEIKLGAESDPEIVAEFGVLENQELQAFINEKGNEMAKVSHRSALPFHFKILDSPVVNAFALPGGYVYFTRGILAHFNNEAQFAGVLGHEIGHVTARHGANQYSKQMLAQLGLAIGSSISKELETFANIAGAGLQLLFMKFGREDESQSDELGVEYASKTGNDSKQMADFFKTLDKLGGGGEGRMPAFLSTHPAPLDRFEKVGELTKVWQEKLPNQSFSVNRDSYLRRIDDLPYGEDPQQGFVEKSVFYHPALAFYFPVPKDWTLTNAPTQVTVTEKSGKGLLIFDLAKGNDFQAALKETLDANELELVKDKNRRINGFQAMEAELKQKAPNSGTEPLTIKLILIQDGKNMFRFLAIAQGNEVKSFNSAMDNTVDGFSRLTDREKLNRQVERIQIVSVRRNGTFAEVLSDFKMPISRHKELAILNGMELTDRVSGNMLVKVIKNVKPE
;
A
#
# COMPACT_ATOMS: atom_id res chain seq x y z
N MET A 1 -14.21 18.75 -46.81
CA MET A 1 -13.42 19.76 -46.08
C MET A 1 -14.20 20.44 -44.95
N LYS A 2 -15.37 21.06 -45.17
CA LYS A 2 -16.14 21.75 -44.09
C LYS A 2 -16.50 20.88 -42.88
N LEU A 3 -16.82 19.60 -43.11
CA LEU A 3 -17.17 18.66 -42.05
C LEU A 3 -15.97 18.26 -41.16
N ILE A 4 -14.76 18.16 -41.75
CA ILE A 4 -13.51 17.88 -41.05
C ILE A 4 -13.12 19.08 -40.17
N TYR A 5 -13.23 20.31 -40.70
CA TYR A 5 -13.00 21.52 -39.92
C TYR A 5 -14.00 21.70 -38.77
N PHE A 6 -15.27 21.35 -39.00
CA PHE A 6 -16.29 21.41 -37.96
C PHE A 6 -15.97 20.38 -36.83
N PHE A 7 -15.57 19.18 -37.22
CA PHE A 7 -15.16 18.13 -36.24
C PHE A 7 -13.88 18.53 -35.48
N GLN A 8 -12.91 19.11 -36.16
CA GLN A 8 -11.68 19.66 -35.54
C GLN A 8 -11.98 20.79 -34.55
N VAL A 9 -12.87 21.72 -34.93
CA VAL A 9 -13.29 22.83 -34.05
C VAL A 9 -14.10 22.30 -32.86
N LEU A 10 -14.96 21.27 -33.06
CA LEU A 10 -15.72 20.67 -31.99
C LEU A 10 -14.81 19.91 -31.00
N VAL A 11 -13.84 19.17 -31.51
CA VAL A 11 -12.81 18.49 -30.69
C VAL A 11 -11.94 19.51 -29.94
N LEU A 12 -11.53 20.59 -30.59
CA LEU A 12 -10.76 21.66 -29.95
C LEU A 12 -11.58 22.41 -28.89
N ALA A 13 -12.87 22.64 -29.13
CA ALA A 13 -13.78 23.26 -28.16
C ALA A 13 -14.04 22.34 -26.95
N LEU A 14 -14.14 21.02 -27.15
CA LEU A 14 -14.22 20.01 -26.11
C LEU A 14 -12.92 19.98 -25.28
N LEU A 15 -11.76 20.03 -25.92
CA LEU A 15 -10.46 20.06 -25.22
C LEU A 15 -10.28 21.33 -24.39
N LEU A 16 -10.82 22.47 -24.82
CA LEU A 16 -10.76 23.73 -24.06
C LEU A 16 -11.72 23.72 -22.85
N SER A 17 -12.76 22.94 -22.85
CA SER A 17 -13.71 22.80 -21.73
C SER A 17 -13.22 21.82 -20.65
N THR A 18 -12.19 21.01 -20.92
CA THR A 18 -11.64 20.02 -19.97
C THR A 18 -10.48 20.56 -19.11
N CYS A 19 -10.14 21.86 -19.23
CA CYS A 19 -9.08 22.46 -18.43
C CYS A 19 -9.63 22.96 -17.08
N ALA A 20 -9.18 22.37 -15.97
CA ALA A 20 -9.40 22.88 -14.62
C ALA A 20 -8.21 23.71 -14.15
N LYS A 21 -8.45 24.63 -13.20
CA LYS A 21 -7.38 25.36 -12.52
C LYS A 21 -6.78 24.46 -11.43
N ASN A 22 -5.45 24.34 -11.41
CA ASN A 22 -4.73 23.84 -10.24
C ASN A 22 -4.98 24.81 -9.07
N PRO A 23 -5.51 24.35 -7.93
CA PRO A 23 -5.87 25.23 -6.81
C PRO A 23 -4.69 25.95 -6.18
N VAL A 24 -3.47 25.43 -6.34
CA VAL A 24 -2.23 25.96 -5.78
C VAL A 24 -1.61 27.00 -6.71
N THR A 25 -1.41 26.64 -7.99
CA THR A 25 -0.69 27.50 -8.95
C THR A 25 -1.61 28.44 -9.73
N GLY A 26 -2.91 28.18 -9.75
CA GLY A 26 -3.87 28.88 -10.60
C GLY A 26 -3.73 28.59 -12.10
N LYS A 27 -2.75 27.78 -12.51
CA LYS A 27 -2.54 27.37 -13.90
C LYS A 27 -3.66 26.42 -14.36
N ARG A 28 -3.97 26.47 -15.65
CA ARG A 28 -4.90 25.52 -16.27
C ARG A 28 -4.17 24.24 -16.65
N GLU A 29 -4.73 23.14 -16.23
CA GLU A 29 -4.22 21.78 -16.50
C GLU A 29 -5.31 20.94 -17.16
N VAL A 30 -4.89 19.95 -17.95
CA VAL A 30 -5.84 18.99 -18.53
C VAL A 30 -6.42 18.12 -17.42
N MET A 31 -7.73 18.26 -17.20
CA MET A 31 -8.43 17.60 -16.12
C MET A 31 -9.79 17.14 -16.62
N LEU A 32 -9.96 15.81 -16.73
CA LEU A 32 -11.23 15.20 -17.14
C LEU A 32 -12.17 14.96 -15.96
N MET A 33 -11.73 15.28 -14.75
CA MET A 33 -12.42 14.96 -13.51
C MET A 33 -12.76 16.24 -12.73
N SER A 34 -14.01 16.41 -12.38
CA SER A 34 -14.51 17.44 -11.46
C SER A 34 -14.13 17.10 -10.01
N GLU A 35 -14.27 18.04 -9.09
CA GLU A 35 -14.06 17.79 -7.66
C GLU A 35 -15.04 16.75 -7.10
N ALA A 36 -16.30 16.77 -7.53
CA ALA A 36 -17.30 15.80 -7.13
C ALA A 36 -16.95 14.37 -7.58
N GLU A 37 -16.40 14.24 -8.79
CA GLU A 37 -15.92 12.95 -9.31
C GLU A 37 -14.66 12.47 -8.58
N GLU A 38 -13.75 13.38 -8.17
CA GLU A 38 -12.62 13.03 -7.30
C GLU A 38 -13.09 12.42 -5.97
N ILE A 39 -14.04 13.10 -5.29
CA ILE A 39 -14.58 12.65 -4.01
C ILE A 39 -15.26 11.28 -4.18
N LYS A 40 -16.01 11.11 -5.26
CA LYS A 40 -16.68 9.84 -5.57
C LYS A 40 -15.65 8.72 -5.81
N LEU A 41 -14.64 8.98 -6.64
CA LEU A 41 -13.58 8.00 -6.94
C LEU A 41 -12.85 7.57 -5.66
N GLY A 42 -12.47 8.52 -4.80
CA GLY A 42 -11.84 8.21 -3.52
C GLY A 42 -12.73 7.35 -2.61
N ALA A 43 -14.03 7.69 -2.52
CA ALA A 43 -14.98 6.94 -1.72
C ALA A 43 -15.22 5.51 -2.24
N GLU A 44 -15.21 5.31 -3.56
CA GLU A 44 -15.35 3.99 -4.18
C GLU A 44 -14.07 3.15 -4.07
N SER A 45 -12.89 3.80 -4.08
CA SER A 45 -11.59 3.13 -3.96
C SER A 45 -11.21 2.77 -2.52
N ASP A 46 -11.69 3.51 -1.52
CA ASP A 46 -11.32 3.31 -0.12
C ASP A 46 -11.61 1.88 0.41
N PRO A 47 -12.77 1.25 0.12
CA PRO A 47 -13.01 -0.13 0.52
C PRO A 47 -12.03 -1.14 -0.11
N GLU A 48 -11.57 -0.91 -1.35
CA GLU A 48 -10.58 -1.78 -2.02
C GLU A 48 -9.22 -1.68 -1.33
N ILE A 49 -8.79 -0.45 -0.97
CA ILE A 49 -7.55 -0.22 -0.23
C ILE A 49 -7.60 -0.89 1.15
N VAL A 50 -8.71 -0.73 1.86
CA VAL A 50 -8.90 -1.36 3.17
C VAL A 50 -8.91 -2.88 3.06
N ALA A 51 -9.52 -3.43 2.01
CA ALA A 51 -9.54 -4.87 1.76
C ALA A 51 -8.13 -5.44 1.46
N GLU A 52 -7.30 -4.69 0.72
CA GLU A 52 -5.95 -5.11 0.34
C GLU A 52 -4.95 -5.03 1.49
N PHE A 53 -5.01 -3.97 2.30
CA PHE A 53 -3.97 -3.69 3.30
C PHE A 53 -4.42 -3.91 4.75
N GLY A 54 -5.71 -4.02 5.01
CA GLY A 54 -6.27 -3.96 6.36
C GLY A 54 -6.14 -2.56 7.00
N VAL A 55 -6.87 -2.34 8.07
CA VAL A 55 -6.72 -1.15 8.93
C VAL A 55 -6.04 -1.58 10.22
N LEU A 56 -5.02 -0.85 10.63
CA LEU A 56 -4.35 -1.09 11.91
C LEU A 56 -5.31 -0.84 13.07
N GLU A 57 -5.56 -1.85 13.89
CA GLU A 57 -6.40 -1.77 15.09
C GLU A 57 -5.65 -1.08 16.24
N ASN A 58 -5.42 0.24 16.09
CA ASN A 58 -4.83 1.08 17.12
C ASN A 58 -5.55 2.43 17.15
N GLN A 59 -6.52 2.56 18.08
CA GLN A 59 -7.35 3.76 18.19
C GLN A 59 -6.56 5.02 18.54
N GLU A 60 -5.50 4.90 19.35
CA GLU A 60 -4.69 6.05 19.76
C GLU A 60 -3.89 6.62 18.57
N LEU A 61 -3.23 5.74 17.80
CA LEU A 61 -2.52 6.15 16.58
C LEU A 61 -3.49 6.69 15.52
N GLN A 62 -4.66 6.05 15.34
CA GLN A 62 -5.68 6.52 14.40
C GLN A 62 -6.22 7.91 14.80
N ALA A 63 -6.44 8.16 16.09
CA ALA A 63 -6.84 9.48 16.60
C ALA A 63 -5.74 10.53 16.34
N PHE A 64 -4.49 10.17 16.57
CA PHE A 64 -3.34 11.04 16.31
C PHE A 64 -3.24 11.48 14.84
N ILE A 65 -3.31 10.54 13.88
CA ILE A 65 -3.22 10.95 12.47
C ILE A 65 -4.44 11.76 12.03
N ASN A 66 -5.63 11.49 12.56
CA ASN A 66 -6.83 12.28 12.29
C ASN A 66 -6.70 13.71 12.84
N GLU A 67 -6.20 13.87 14.07
CA GLU A 67 -5.93 15.17 14.66
C GLU A 67 -4.97 16.01 13.81
N LYS A 68 -3.78 15.45 13.53
CA LYS A 68 -2.73 16.12 12.76
C LYS A 68 -3.13 16.37 11.30
N GLY A 69 -3.81 15.40 10.70
CA GLY A 69 -4.31 15.52 9.33
C GLY A 69 -5.35 16.63 9.20
N ASN A 70 -6.32 16.68 10.10
CA ASN A 70 -7.34 17.74 10.07
C ASN A 70 -6.77 19.13 10.42
N GLU A 71 -5.78 19.22 11.33
CA GLU A 71 -5.07 20.45 11.61
C GLU A 71 -4.38 20.98 10.36
N MET A 72 -3.68 20.13 9.63
CA MET A 72 -2.96 20.47 8.42
C MET A 72 -3.88 20.75 7.23
N ALA A 73 -4.96 19.97 7.06
CA ALA A 73 -5.97 20.20 6.04
C ALA A 73 -6.59 21.60 6.11
N LYS A 74 -6.81 22.14 7.32
CA LYS A 74 -7.35 23.50 7.54
C LYS A 74 -6.45 24.62 6.98
N VAL A 75 -5.15 24.41 6.97
CA VAL A 75 -4.17 25.39 6.45
C VAL A 75 -3.78 25.12 4.99
N SER A 76 -4.34 24.07 4.38
CA SER A 76 -4.08 23.69 2.99
C SER A 76 -4.86 24.55 2.00
N HIS A 77 -4.46 24.49 0.72
CA HIS A 77 -5.11 25.23 -0.36
C HIS A 77 -6.50 24.70 -0.75
N ARG A 78 -6.92 23.53 -0.17
CA ARG A 78 -8.27 22.96 -0.35
C ARG A 78 -8.90 22.62 1.02
N SER A 79 -8.91 23.59 1.93
CA SER A 79 -9.39 23.41 3.30
C SER A 79 -10.87 23.03 3.42
N ALA A 80 -11.69 23.22 2.39
CA ALA A 80 -13.09 22.82 2.33
C ALA A 80 -13.30 21.37 1.86
N LEU A 81 -12.25 20.71 1.30
CA LEU A 81 -12.33 19.31 0.89
C LEU A 81 -12.44 18.41 2.13
N PRO A 82 -13.32 17.39 2.14
CA PRO A 82 -13.31 16.39 3.19
C PRO A 82 -12.05 15.53 3.09
N PHE A 83 -11.22 15.57 4.15
CA PHE A 83 -10.05 14.71 4.24
C PHE A 83 -10.34 13.49 5.14
N HIS A 84 -9.81 12.34 4.74
CA HIS A 84 -9.92 11.06 5.43
C HIS A 84 -8.52 10.48 5.63
N PHE A 85 -8.17 10.15 6.86
CA PHE A 85 -6.84 9.64 7.21
C PHE A 85 -6.96 8.24 7.79
N LYS A 86 -6.18 7.26 7.26
CA LYS A 86 -6.19 5.89 7.74
C LYS A 86 -4.79 5.34 7.92
N ILE A 87 -4.60 4.50 8.94
CA ILE A 87 -3.40 3.70 9.10
C ILE A 87 -3.70 2.30 8.60
N LEU A 88 -2.91 1.86 7.62
CA LEU A 88 -3.01 0.52 7.06
C LEU A 88 -2.11 -0.46 7.81
N ASP A 89 -2.60 -1.68 8.05
CA ASP A 89 -1.86 -2.76 8.71
C ASP A 89 -0.93 -3.48 7.72
N SER A 90 0.01 -2.73 7.16
CA SER A 90 1.00 -3.23 6.21
C SER A 90 2.42 -2.89 6.67
N PRO A 91 3.37 -3.85 6.63
CA PRO A 91 4.77 -3.61 6.96
C PRO A 91 5.52 -2.84 5.88
N VAL A 92 4.94 -2.69 4.71
CA VAL A 92 5.54 -1.96 3.58
C VAL A 92 5.75 -0.50 3.98
N VAL A 93 6.93 0.06 3.70
CA VAL A 93 7.23 1.47 3.98
C VAL A 93 6.60 2.32 2.89
N ASN A 94 5.38 2.84 3.16
CA ASN A 94 4.60 3.64 2.21
C ASN A 94 3.64 4.62 2.89
N ALA A 95 3.42 5.75 2.23
CA ALA A 95 2.28 6.65 2.42
C ALA A 95 1.78 7.05 1.02
N PHE A 96 0.52 7.34 0.88
CA PHE A 96 -0.05 7.75 -0.41
C PHE A 96 -1.39 8.44 -0.21
N ALA A 97 -1.76 9.22 -1.22
CA ALA A 97 -3.06 9.88 -1.28
C ALA A 97 -3.83 9.50 -2.54
N LEU A 98 -5.14 9.32 -2.40
CA LEU A 98 -6.07 9.17 -3.51
C LEU A 98 -6.80 10.49 -3.78
N PRO A 99 -7.31 10.70 -5.01
CA PRO A 99 -8.20 11.80 -5.30
C PRO A 99 -9.36 11.88 -4.29
N GLY A 100 -9.86 13.08 -4.00
CA GLY A 100 -10.98 13.26 -3.08
C GLY A 100 -10.63 13.37 -1.61
N GLY A 101 -9.33 13.40 -1.25
CA GLY A 101 -8.89 13.69 0.13
C GLY A 101 -8.59 12.46 0.99
N TYR A 102 -8.44 11.30 0.41
CA TYR A 102 -8.09 10.07 1.15
C TYR A 102 -6.58 9.94 1.26
N VAL A 103 -6.06 9.89 2.49
CA VAL A 103 -4.63 9.83 2.80
C VAL A 103 -4.35 8.63 3.71
N TYR A 104 -3.38 7.83 3.31
CA TYR A 104 -3.04 6.57 3.98
C TYR A 104 -1.59 6.54 4.41
N PHE A 105 -1.37 6.01 5.60
CA PHE A 105 -0.05 5.67 6.12
C PHE A 105 -0.02 4.18 6.45
N THR A 106 1.01 3.48 6.04
CA THR A 106 1.22 2.11 6.50
C THR A 106 1.89 2.12 7.88
N ARG A 107 1.69 1.07 8.69
CA ARG A 107 2.47 0.93 9.94
C ARG A 107 3.97 0.83 9.68
N GLY A 108 4.37 0.34 8.49
CA GLY A 108 5.76 0.28 8.08
C GLY A 108 6.43 1.64 8.01
N ILE A 109 5.79 2.65 7.38
CA ILE A 109 6.37 3.99 7.34
C ILE A 109 6.32 4.68 8.71
N LEU A 110 5.24 4.48 9.50
CA LEU A 110 5.15 5.02 10.86
C LEU A 110 6.28 4.50 11.75
N ALA A 111 6.66 3.22 11.61
CA ALA A 111 7.80 2.62 12.32
C ALA A 111 9.12 3.34 12.03
N HIS A 112 9.31 3.87 10.81
CA HIS A 112 10.55 4.48 10.37
C HIS A 112 10.65 5.98 10.67
N PHE A 113 9.56 6.68 10.98
CA PHE A 113 9.66 8.03 11.51
C PHE A 113 10.32 8.03 12.90
N ASN A 114 11.14 9.04 13.15
CA ASN A 114 11.85 9.19 14.42
C ASN A 114 11.34 10.35 15.28
N ASN A 115 10.41 11.14 14.75
CA ASN A 115 9.74 12.22 15.44
C ASN A 115 8.46 12.65 14.71
N GLU A 116 7.62 13.44 15.40
CA GLU A 116 6.36 13.93 14.86
C GLU A 116 6.56 14.86 13.65
N ALA A 117 7.64 15.63 13.61
CA ALA A 117 7.91 16.54 12.51
C ALA A 117 8.25 15.81 11.19
N GLN A 118 8.90 14.62 11.26
CA GLN A 118 9.07 13.75 10.08
C GLN A 118 7.73 13.27 9.54
N PHE A 119 6.86 12.78 10.42
CA PHE A 119 5.50 12.41 10.07
C PHE A 119 4.73 13.60 9.47
N ALA A 120 4.78 14.79 10.11
CA ALA A 120 4.11 15.98 9.62
C ALA A 120 4.60 16.44 8.24
N GLY A 121 5.90 16.31 7.96
CA GLY A 121 6.47 16.63 6.65
C GLY A 121 5.89 15.74 5.55
N VAL A 122 5.85 14.42 5.76
CA VAL A 122 5.28 13.47 4.80
C VAL A 122 3.76 13.63 4.70
N LEU A 123 3.06 13.84 5.80
CA LEU A 123 1.62 14.14 5.80
C LEU A 123 1.31 15.38 4.95
N GLY A 124 2.10 16.44 5.10
CA GLY A 124 1.96 17.65 4.29
C GLY A 124 2.23 17.42 2.81
N HIS A 125 3.18 16.54 2.47
CA HIS A 125 3.48 16.11 1.11
C HIS A 125 2.27 15.39 0.49
N GLU A 126 1.65 14.43 1.21
CA GLU A 126 0.47 13.71 0.74
C GLU A 126 -0.75 14.63 0.58
N ILE A 127 -0.99 15.53 1.55
CA ILE A 127 -2.01 16.57 1.42
C ILE A 127 -1.67 17.50 0.24
N GLY A 128 -0.41 17.74 -0.04
CA GLY A 128 0.08 18.48 -1.21
C GLY A 128 -0.37 17.86 -2.52
N HIS A 129 -0.21 16.55 -2.69
CA HIS A 129 -0.71 15.83 -3.87
C HIS A 129 -2.23 15.98 -4.06
N VAL A 130 -2.99 15.91 -2.98
CA VAL A 130 -4.45 16.13 -3.02
C VAL A 130 -4.79 17.57 -3.38
N THR A 131 -4.12 18.54 -2.77
CA THR A 131 -4.45 19.97 -2.97
C THR A 131 -4.04 20.48 -4.33
N ALA A 132 -2.95 19.98 -4.91
CA ALA A 132 -2.53 20.26 -6.28
C ALA A 132 -3.24 19.39 -7.32
N ARG A 133 -4.08 18.41 -6.89
CA ARG A 133 -4.86 17.50 -7.75
C ARG A 133 -4.00 16.59 -8.63
N HIS A 134 -2.78 16.23 -8.17
CA HIS A 134 -1.85 15.43 -8.96
C HIS A 134 -2.43 14.06 -9.36
N GLY A 135 -3.11 13.36 -8.43
CA GLY A 135 -3.76 12.08 -8.72
C GLY A 135 -4.85 12.19 -9.80
N ALA A 136 -5.71 13.21 -9.72
CA ALA A 136 -6.77 13.44 -10.71
C ALA A 136 -6.21 13.82 -12.10
N ASN A 137 -5.10 14.58 -12.12
CA ASN A 137 -4.40 14.93 -13.35
C ASN A 137 -3.78 13.70 -14.00
N GLN A 138 -3.08 12.85 -13.24
CA GLN A 138 -2.49 11.61 -13.74
C GLN A 138 -3.55 10.62 -14.24
N TYR A 139 -4.63 10.44 -13.50
CA TYR A 139 -5.76 9.61 -13.93
C TYR A 139 -6.36 10.11 -15.25
N SER A 140 -6.54 11.42 -15.39
CA SER A 140 -7.02 12.04 -16.64
C SER A 140 -6.08 11.80 -17.82
N LYS A 141 -4.76 11.90 -17.60
CA LYS A 141 -3.73 11.59 -18.62
C LYS A 141 -3.78 10.12 -19.04
N GLN A 142 -3.94 9.20 -18.10
CA GLN A 142 -4.06 7.76 -18.40
C GLN A 142 -5.33 7.44 -19.21
N MET A 143 -6.47 8.02 -18.84
CA MET A 143 -7.71 7.87 -19.63
C MET A 143 -7.55 8.37 -21.06
N LEU A 144 -6.91 9.53 -21.27
CA LEU A 144 -6.63 10.06 -22.60
C LEU A 144 -5.70 9.16 -23.41
N ALA A 145 -4.69 8.58 -22.75
CA ALA A 145 -3.77 7.63 -23.39
C ALA A 145 -4.49 6.35 -23.84
N GLN A 146 -5.39 5.81 -23.03
CA GLN A 146 -6.21 4.64 -23.37
C GLN A 146 -7.16 4.91 -24.54
N LEU A 147 -7.67 6.14 -24.69
CA LEU A 147 -8.49 6.55 -25.81
C LEU A 147 -7.68 6.79 -27.12
N GLY A 148 -6.37 6.51 -27.13
CA GLY A 148 -5.50 6.74 -28.28
C GLY A 148 -5.23 8.22 -28.57
N LEU A 149 -5.57 9.11 -27.66
CA LEU A 149 -5.32 10.55 -27.72
C LEU A 149 -3.97 10.89 -27.04
N ALA A 150 -2.98 10.00 -27.16
CA ALA A 150 -1.73 10.01 -26.43
C ALA A 150 -1.00 11.35 -26.47
N ILE A 151 -0.94 12.02 -25.34
CA ILE A 151 -0.02 13.11 -25.07
C ILE A 151 1.04 12.57 -24.08
N GLY A 152 2.04 11.88 -24.64
CA GLY A 152 3.36 11.72 -24.00
C GLY A 152 3.48 10.94 -22.69
N SER A 153 2.63 9.94 -22.41
CA SER A 153 2.83 9.05 -21.25
C SER A 153 2.90 7.60 -21.68
N SER A 154 4.03 6.94 -21.43
CA SER A 154 4.16 5.48 -21.53
C SER A 154 3.53 4.83 -20.29
N ILE A 155 2.45 4.09 -20.48
CA ILE A 155 1.90 3.20 -19.45
C ILE A 155 2.86 2.02 -19.33
N SER A 156 3.29 1.67 -18.11
CA SER A 156 4.16 0.51 -17.92
C SER A 156 3.36 -0.80 -18.13
N LYS A 157 4.01 -1.83 -18.70
CA LYS A 157 3.38 -3.16 -18.88
C LYS A 157 2.93 -3.79 -17.56
N GLU A 158 3.62 -3.45 -16.46
CA GLU A 158 3.25 -3.91 -15.11
C GLU A 158 1.91 -3.32 -14.69
N LEU A 159 1.65 -2.05 -15.02
CA LEU A 159 0.39 -1.39 -14.71
C LEU A 159 -0.78 -2.00 -15.50
N GLU A 160 -0.55 -2.37 -16.78
CA GLU A 160 -1.56 -3.01 -17.64
C GLU A 160 -1.96 -4.41 -17.11
N THR A 161 -0.99 -5.17 -16.60
CA THR A 161 -1.25 -6.49 -16.00
C THR A 161 -2.02 -6.36 -14.68
N PHE A 162 -1.67 -5.40 -13.84
CA PHE A 162 -2.37 -5.12 -12.58
C PHE A 162 -3.78 -4.56 -12.80
N ALA A 163 -3.95 -3.71 -13.82
CA ALA A 163 -5.24 -3.10 -14.18
C ALA A 163 -6.34 -4.13 -14.49
N ASN A 164 -5.94 -5.30 -14.97
CA ASN A 164 -6.89 -6.38 -15.31
C ASN A 164 -7.28 -7.26 -14.11
N ILE A 165 -6.56 -7.15 -12.98
CA ILE A 165 -6.74 -8.01 -11.80
C ILE A 165 -7.20 -7.17 -10.58
N ALA A 166 -6.74 -5.93 -10.50
CA ALA A 166 -7.04 -5.01 -9.40
C ALA A 166 -8.18 -4.06 -9.77
N GLY A 167 -9.03 -3.70 -8.82
CA GLY A 167 -10.04 -2.66 -8.98
C GLY A 167 -9.43 -1.29 -9.25
N ALA A 168 -10.27 -0.31 -9.64
CA ALA A 168 -9.83 1.04 -9.99
C ALA A 168 -9.02 1.74 -8.88
N GLY A 169 -9.34 1.46 -7.62
CA GLY A 169 -8.65 2.01 -6.47
C GLY A 169 -7.19 1.55 -6.36
N LEU A 170 -6.93 0.27 -6.58
CA LEU A 170 -5.57 -0.27 -6.52
C LEU A 170 -4.70 0.23 -7.68
N GLN A 171 -5.28 0.52 -8.85
CA GLN A 171 -4.54 1.13 -9.95
C GLN A 171 -3.98 2.52 -9.60
N LEU A 172 -4.72 3.30 -8.79
CA LEU A 172 -4.28 4.62 -8.35
C LEU A 172 -3.00 4.57 -7.50
N LEU A 173 -2.76 3.47 -6.76
CA LEU A 173 -1.55 3.28 -5.93
C LEU A 173 -0.26 3.17 -6.74
N PHE A 174 -0.35 2.69 -7.98
CA PHE A 174 0.82 2.48 -8.84
C PHE A 174 1.10 3.67 -9.77
N MET A 175 0.33 4.75 -9.65
CA MET A 175 0.60 5.97 -10.40
C MET A 175 1.90 6.61 -9.91
N LYS A 176 2.83 6.84 -10.84
CA LYS A 176 4.07 7.55 -10.58
C LYS A 176 3.87 9.03 -10.84
N PHE A 177 4.25 9.84 -9.88
CA PHE A 177 4.25 11.29 -10.05
C PHE A 177 5.49 11.76 -10.80
N GLY A 178 5.34 12.84 -11.56
CA GLY A 178 6.44 13.49 -12.23
C GLY A 178 7.31 14.30 -11.27
N ARG A 179 8.54 14.64 -11.67
CA ARG A 179 9.45 15.44 -10.84
C ARG A 179 8.87 16.81 -10.45
N GLU A 180 8.04 17.39 -11.30
CA GLU A 180 7.36 18.67 -11.02
C GLU A 180 6.28 18.48 -9.95
N ASP A 181 5.49 17.42 -10.04
CA ASP A 181 4.46 17.07 -9.06
C ASP A 181 5.09 16.84 -7.68
N GLU A 182 6.22 16.07 -7.64
CA GLU A 182 6.98 15.81 -6.42
C GLU A 182 7.54 17.10 -5.81
N SER A 183 8.15 17.94 -6.66
CA SER A 183 8.70 19.22 -6.22
C SER A 183 7.62 20.14 -5.65
N GLN A 184 6.44 20.19 -6.25
CA GLN A 184 5.31 20.95 -5.75
C GLN A 184 4.78 20.38 -4.43
N SER A 185 4.68 19.07 -4.32
CA SER A 185 4.24 18.42 -3.07
C SER A 185 5.25 18.62 -1.93
N ASP A 186 6.56 18.65 -2.22
CA ASP A 186 7.58 19.02 -1.22
C ASP A 186 7.42 20.46 -0.75
N GLU A 187 7.20 21.41 -1.67
CA GLU A 187 6.96 22.82 -1.33
C GLU A 187 5.74 22.97 -0.41
N LEU A 188 4.64 22.28 -0.74
CA LEU A 188 3.41 22.28 0.04
C LEU A 188 3.60 21.54 1.38
N GLY A 189 4.34 20.45 1.40
CA GLY A 189 4.67 19.71 2.61
C GLY A 189 5.42 20.56 3.63
N VAL A 190 6.44 21.29 3.16
CA VAL A 190 7.19 22.25 3.99
C VAL A 190 6.29 23.38 4.46
N GLU A 191 5.47 23.94 3.57
CA GLU A 191 4.52 25.01 3.91
C GLU A 191 3.55 24.59 5.01
N TYR A 192 2.86 23.46 4.82
CA TYR A 192 1.81 23.01 5.73
C TYR A 192 2.39 22.55 7.07
N ALA A 193 3.52 21.83 7.07
CA ALA A 193 4.21 21.44 8.30
C ALA A 193 4.67 22.67 9.08
N SER A 194 5.22 23.69 8.42
CA SER A 194 5.63 24.93 9.06
C SER A 194 4.44 25.70 9.63
N LYS A 195 3.34 25.85 8.89
CA LYS A 195 2.12 26.53 9.35
C LYS A 195 1.47 25.85 10.57
N THR A 196 1.66 24.53 10.73
CA THR A 196 1.20 23.75 11.89
C THR A 196 2.26 23.63 13.01
N GLY A 197 3.32 24.42 12.95
CA GLY A 197 4.33 24.52 14.03
C GLY A 197 5.30 23.35 14.10
N ASN A 198 5.46 22.58 13.01
CA ASN A 198 6.44 21.51 12.93
C ASN A 198 7.73 21.98 12.26
N ASP A 199 8.88 21.47 12.74
CA ASP A 199 10.17 21.70 12.07
C ASP A 199 10.24 20.91 10.77
N SER A 200 9.83 21.53 9.67
CA SER A 200 9.75 20.91 8.35
C SER A 200 11.10 20.41 7.80
N LYS A 201 12.25 20.85 8.38
CA LYS A 201 13.57 20.31 8.07
C LYS A 201 13.65 18.79 8.32
N GLN A 202 12.89 18.29 9.27
CA GLN A 202 12.87 16.87 9.62
C GLN A 202 12.36 15.97 8.48
N MET A 203 11.59 16.51 7.54
CA MET A 203 11.21 15.80 6.30
C MET A 203 12.44 15.44 5.47
N ALA A 204 13.40 16.35 5.35
CA ALA A 204 14.67 16.08 4.67
C ALA A 204 15.46 14.94 5.35
N ASP A 205 15.50 14.90 6.70
CA ASP A 205 16.16 13.83 7.41
C ASP A 205 15.49 12.47 7.21
N PHE A 206 14.16 12.45 7.03
CA PHE A 206 13.44 11.23 6.69
C PHE A 206 13.78 10.74 5.25
N PHE A 207 14.01 11.63 4.29
CA PHE A 207 14.46 11.24 2.95
C PHE A 207 15.79 10.50 2.97
N LYS A 208 16.72 10.86 3.88
CA LYS A 208 17.96 10.08 4.11
C LYS A 208 17.68 8.66 4.60
N THR A 209 16.68 8.51 5.47
CA THR A 209 16.26 7.18 5.92
C THR A 209 15.72 6.34 4.78
N LEU A 210 14.88 6.93 3.92
CA LEU A 210 14.35 6.27 2.72
C LEU A 210 15.45 5.88 1.72
N ASP A 211 16.43 6.75 1.51
CA ASP A 211 17.58 6.47 0.63
C ASP A 211 18.40 5.27 1.14
N LYS A 212 18.68 5.22 2.44
CA LYS A 212 19.36 4.08 3.07
C LYS A 212 18.57 2.78 2.93
N LEU A 213 17.26 2.83 3.03
CA LEU A 213 16.38 1.67 2.81
C LEU A 213 16.40 1.20 1.34
N GLY A 214 16.50 2.13 0.38
CA GLY A 214 16.53 1.84 -1.05
C GLY A 214 17.90 1.38 -1.56
N GLY A 215 19.00 1.87 -0.99
CA GLY A 215 20.38 1.65 -1.47
C GLY A 215 21.16 0.55 -0.75
N GLY A 216 20.59 -0.10 0.26
CA GLY A 216 21.31 -0.98 1.19
C GLY A 216 21.54 -2.43 0.75
N GLY A 217 21.59 -2.79 -0.53
CA GLY A 217 21.85 -4.20 -1.00
C GLY A 217 20.60 -5.07 -0.81
N GLU A 218 20.49 -6.25 -1.30
CA GLU A 218 19.43 -7.28 -1.21
C GLU A 218 17.97 -6.89 -0.80
N GLY A 219 17.70 -5.62 -0.37
CA GLY A 219 16.41 -5.10 0.00
C GLY A 219 15.60 -4.61 -1.21
N ARG A 220 14.30 -4.87 -1.23
CA ARG A 220 13.38 -4.22 -2.17
C ARG A 220 13.37 -2.71 -1.89
N MET A 221 13.43 -1.90 -2.96
CA MET A 221 13.21 -0.45 -2.86
C MET A 221 11.89 -0.18 -2.10
N PRO A 222 11.88 0.71 -1.09
CA PRO A 222 10.65 1.09 -0.42
C PRO A 222 9.56 1.48 -1.42
N ALA A 223 8.33 1.03 -1.19
CA ALA A 223 7.23 1.30 -2.11
C ALA A 223 6.99 2.81 -2.27
N PHE A 224 7.21 3.58 -1.21
CA PHE A 224 7.20 5.04 -1.24
C PHE A 224 8.12 5.61 -2.33
N LEU A 225 9.35 5.08 -2.47
CA LEU A 225 10.30 5.56 -3.50
C LEU A 225 9.94 5.13 -4.92
N SER A 226 9.08 4.13 -5.09
CA SER A 226 8.63 3.69 -6.42
C SER A 226 7.55 4.59 -7.00
N THR A 227 6.71 5.18 -6.16
CA THR A 227 5.67 6.15 -6.52
C THR A 227 6.15 7.61 -6.41
N HIS A 228 7.05 7.88 -5.43
CA HIS A 228 7.67 9.18 -5.14
C HIS A 228 9.19 9.09 -5.32
N PRO A 229 9.71 9.16 -6.54
CA PRO A 229 11.14 9.07 -6.78
C PRO A 229 11.90 10.09 -5.94
N ALA A 230 12.83 9.60 -5.10
CA ALA A 230 13.65 10.44 -4.25
C ALA A 230 14.98 10.76 -4.94
N PRO A 231 15.15 11.92 -5.48
CA PRO A 231 16.47 12.43 -5.76
C PRO A 231 17.09 13.00 -4.48
N LEU A 232 18.39 12.85 -4.35
CA LEU A 232 19.18 13.55 -3.33
C LEU A 232 18.94 15.08 -3.36
N ASP A 233 18.59 15.60 -4.53
CA ASP A 233 18.23 17.01 -4.76
C ASP A 233 17.04 17.48 -3.90
N ARG A 234 16.09 16.59 -3.57
CA ARG A 234 14.91 16.91 -2.73
C ARG A 234 15.34 17.28 -1.30
N PHE A 235 16.36 16.61 -0.77
CA PHE A 235 16.89 16.89 0.56
C PHE A 235 17.37 18.34 0.70
N GLU A 236 18.20 18.82 -0.24
CA GLU A 236 18.74 20.19 -0.20
C GLU A 236 17.61 21.20 -0.38
N LYS A 237 16.73 20.98 -1.34
CA LYS A 237 15.59 21.84 -1.62
C LYS A 237 14.65 22.01 -0.43
N VAL A 238 14.29 20.92 0.25
CA VAL A 238 13.46 20.98 1.48
C VAL A 238 14.16 21.80 2.56
N GLY A 239 15.47 21.66 2.73
CA GLY A 239 16.24 22.47 3.67
C GLY A 239 16.21 23.97 3.37
N GLU A 240 16.27 24.37 2.10
CA GLU A 240 16.13 25.75 1.66
C GLU A 240 14.72 26.30 1.87
N LEU A 241 13.71 25.54 1.46
CA LEU A 241 12.31 25.90 1.64
C LEU A 241 11.94 26.07 3.11
N THR A 242 12.47 25.22 3.99
CA THR A 242 12.26 25.33 5.44
C THR A 242 12.74 26.68 5.96
N LYS A 243 13.93 27.15 5.59
CA LYS A 243 14.44 28.46 5.99
C LYS A 243 13.50 29.57 5.55
N VAL A 244 13.05 29.55 4.29
CA VAL A 244 12.12 30.53 3.72
C VAL A 244 10.82 30.58 4.52
N TRP A 245 10.26 29.43 4.89
CA TRP A 245 9.00 29.38 5.64
C TRP A 245 9.18 29.78 7.11
N GLN A 246 10.29 29.42 7.75
CA GLN A 246 10.61 29.88 9.11
C GLN A 246 10.79 31.41 9.17
N GLU A 247 11.39 32.01 8.16
CA GLU A 247 11.50 33.47 8.05
C GLU A 247 10.14 34.17 7.83
N LYS A 248 9.20 33.52 7.09
CA LYS A 248 7.84 34.03 6.91
C LYS A 248 6.96 33.92 8.16
N LEU A 249 7.35 33.10 9.13
CA LEU A 249 6.61 32.81 10.35
C LEU A 249 7.45 33.15 11.61
N PRO A 250 7.92 34.38 11.77
CA PRO A 250 8.93 34.73 12.78
C PRO A 250 8.46 34.57 14.23
N ASN A 251 7.15 34.54 14.46
CA ASN A 251 6.54 34.36 15.79
C ASN A 251 6.11 32.91 16.06
N GLN A 252 6.36 31.98 15.13
CA GLN A 252 6.03 30.58 15.26
C GLN A 252 7.18 29.82 15.91
N SER A 253 6.89 28.99 16.92
CA SER A 253 7.84 28.00 17.40
C SER A 253 7.69 26.71 16.59
N PHE A 254 8.82 26.08 16.24
CA PHE A 254 8.86 24.86 15.47
C PHE A 254 9.31 23.70 16.35
N SER A 255 8.46 22.70 16.48
CA SER A 255 8.69 21.54 17.35
C SER A 255 9.10 20.31 16.54
N VAL A 256 9.89 19.45 17.17
CA VAL A 256 10.27 18.14 16.62
C VAL A 256 9.47 17.01 17.26
N ASN A 257 9.14 17.14 18.55
CA ASN A 257 8.32 16.22 19.33
C ASN A 257 8.76 14.75 19.22
N ARG A 258 10.09 14.50 19.39
CA ARG A 258 10.70 13.19 19.20
C ARG A 258 10.17 12.15 20.19
N ASP A 259 10.32 12.42 21.48
CA ASP A 259 10.03 11.44 22.54
C ASP A 259 8.53 11.11 22.65
N SER A 260 7.67 12.12 22.44
CA SER A 260 6.22 11.90 22.41
C SER A 260 5.81 10.99 21.24
N TYR A 261 6.40 11.20 20.06
CA TYR A 261 6.16 10.36 18.89
C TYR A 261 6.64 8.92 19.13
N LEU A 262 7.86 8.74 19.63
CA LEU A 262 8.40 7.40 19.88
C LEU A 262 7.51 6.62 20.85
N ARG A 263 7.01 7.24 21.92
CA ARG A 263 6.10 6.58 22.87
C ARG A 263 4.77 6.16 22.23
N ARG A 264 4.28 6.88 21.20
CA ARG A 264 3.05 6.52 20.46
C ARG A 264 3.21 5.27 19.63
N ILE A 265 4.40 5.02 19.10
CA ILE A 265 4.69 3.84 18.28
C ILE A 265 5.29 2.68 19.10
N ASP A 266 5.33 2.80 20.43
CA ASP A 266 5.71 1.67 21.28
C ASP A 266 4.70 0.54 21.09
N ASP A 267 5.19 -0.68 21.02
CA ASP A 267 4.40 -1.89 20.73
C ASP A 267 3.76 -1.99 19.31
N LEU A 268 4.16 -1.10 18.39
CA LEU A 268 3.72 -1.20 16.99
C LEU A 268 4.25 -2.49 16.36
N PRO A 269 3.41 -3.32 15.67
CA PRO A 269 3.88 -4.47 14.92
C PRO A 269 4.96 -4.08 13.91
N TYR A 270 6.05 -4.86 13.85
CA TYR A 270 7.19 -4.60 12.97
C TYR A 270 7.43 -5.79 12.04
N GLY A 271 7.68 -5.52 10.76
CA GLY A 271 7.77 -6.57 9.75
C GLY A 271 6.43 -7.25 9.47
N GLU A 272 6.45 -8.42 8.84
CA GLU A 272 5.25 -9.21 8.58
C GLU A 272 4.66 -9.76 9.89
N ASP A 273 3.32 -9.84 9.95
CA ASP A 273 2.65 -10.54 11.04
C ASP A 273 2.47 -12.02 10.67
N PRO A 274 3.20 -12.95 11.29
CA PRO A 274 3.09 -14.36 10.97
C PRO A 274 1.69 -14.95 11.22
N GLN A 275 0.87 -14.32 12.08
CA GLN A 275 -0.48 -14.80 12.37
C GLN A 275 -1.42 -14.61 11.17
N GLN A 276 -1.15 -13.59 10.34
CA GLN A 276 -1.87 -13.34 9.08
C GLN A 276 -1.38 -14.20 7.92
N GLY A 277 -0.35 -15.00 8.13
CA GLY A 277 0.22 -15.93 7.17
C GLY A 277 1.67 -15.63 6.79
N PHE A 278 2.41 -16.69 6.46
CA PHE A 278 3.80 -16.62 6.01
C PHE A 278 4.16 -17.80 5.11
N VAL A 279 5.19 -17.63 4.30
CA VAL A 279 5.74 -18.70 3.44
C VAL A 279 7.05 -19.20 4.01
N GLU A 280 7.16 -20.53 4.14
CA GLU A 280 8.42 -21.20 4.48
C GLU A 280 8.57 -22.47 3.66
N LYS A 281 9.73 -22.63 2.97
CA LYS A 281 10.03 -23.80 2.11
C LYS A 281 8.92 -24.10 1.08
N SER A 282 8.41 -23.08 0.41
CA SER A 282 7.32 -23.18 -0.57
C SER A 282 6.00 -23.74 0.00
N VAL A 283 5.74 -23.48 1.27
CA VAL A 283 4.44 -23.75 1.91
C VAL A 283 3.95 -22.47 2.56
N PHE A 284 2.71 -22.10 2.26
CA PHE A 284 2.01 -21.03 2.95
C PHE A 284 1.33 -21.57 4.19
N TYR A 285 1.58 -20.93 5.32
CA TYR A 285 0.99 -21.25 6.63
C TYR A 285 0.15 -20.07 7.08
N HIS A 286 -1.04 -20.32 7.59
CA HIS A 286 -1.90 -19.30 8.21
C HIS A 286 -2.26 -19.72 9.66
N PRO A 287 -1.48 -19.30 10.67
CA PRO A 287 -1.67 -19.73 12.04
C PRO A 287 -3.04 -19.38 12.62
N ALA A 288 -3.51 -18.13 12.46
CA ALA A 288 -4.79 -17.70 13.03
C ALA A 288 -6.01 -18.48 12.49
N LEU A 289 -5.98 -18.93 11.23
CA LEU A 289 -7.02 -19.77 10.63
C LEU A 289 -6.66 -21.27 10.64
N ALA A 290 -5.50 -21.62 11.18
CA ALA A 290 -5.01 -22.99 11.39
C ALA A 290 -5.00 -23.86 10.13
N PHE A 291 -4.54 -23.33 8.99
CA PHE A 291 -4.35 -24.09 7.74
C PHE A 291 -2.99 -23.86 7.11
N TYR A 292 -2.64 -24.70 6.16
CA TYR A 292 -1.51 -24.50 5.26
C TYR A 292 -1.79 -25.11 3.89
N PHE A 293 -1.07 -24.64 2.86
CA PHE A 293 -1.05 -25.25 1.52
C PHE A 293 0.29 -25.04 0.83
N PRO A 294 0.71 -25.94 -0.08
CA PRO A 294 1.93 -25.74 -0.87
C PRO A 294 1.77 -24.62 -1.89
N VAL A 295 2.82 -23.86 -2.08
CA VAL A 295 2.92 -22.84 -3.12
C VAL A 295 3.68 -23.42 -4.32
N PRO A 296 3.15 -23.32 -5.55
CA PRO A 296 3.83 -23.88 -6.71
C PRO A 296 5.22 -23.26 -6.88
N LYS A 297 6.18 -24.08 -7.32
CA LYS A 297 7.53 -23.60 -7.59
C LYS A 297 7.49 -22.54 -8.69
N ASP A 298 8.28 -21.48 -8.52
CA ASP A 298 8.40 -20.37 -9.45
C ASP A 298 7.14 -19.50 -9.62
N TRP A 299 6.11 -19.69 -8.77
CA TRP A 299 4.98 -18.78 -8.66
C TRP A 299 5.23 -17.77 -7.53
N THR A 300 4.64 -16.59 -7.66
CA THR A 300 4.73 -15.53 -6.64
C THR A 300 3.46 -15.55 -5.79
N LEU A 301 3.62 -15.65 -4.48
CA LEU A 301 2.52 -15.51 -3.52
C LEU A 301 2.52 -14.09 -2.97
N THR A 302 1.35 -13.46 -3.01
CA THR A 302 1.04 -12.19 -2.34
C THR A 302 -0.04 -12.47 -1.30
N ASN A 303 0.25 -12.16 -0.04
CA ASN A 303 -0.67 -12.33 1.07
C ASN A 303 -1.25 -10.97 1.45
N ALA A 304 -2.56 -10.80 1.27
CA ALA A 304 -3.30 -9.63 1.71
C ALA A 304 -4.31 -10.03 2.82
N PRO A 305 -4.78 -9.11 3.65
CA PRO A 305 -5.68 -9.43 4.77
C PRO A 305 -6.97 -10.15 4.39
N THR A 306 -7.48 -9.93 3.19
CA THR A 306 -8.74 -10.51 2.72
C THR A 306 -8.56 -11.65 1.74
N GLN A 307 -7.38 -11.79 1.14
CA GLN A 307 -7.11 -12.82 0.13
C GLN A 307 -5.62 -13.12 -0.01
N VAL A 308 -5.33 -14.33 -0.46
CA VAL A 308 -3.99 -14.72 -0.92
C VAL A 308 -4.04 -14.93 -2.42
N THR A 309 -3.13 -14.29 -3.16
CA THR A 309 -2.99 -14.53 -4.60
C THR A 309 -1.69 -15.27 -4.89
N VAL A 310 -1.74 -16.24 -5.79
CA VAL A 310 -0.57 -16.99 -6.24
C VAL A 310 -0.53 -16.91 -7.76
N THR A 311 0.45 -16.17 -8.29
CA THR A 311 0.52 -15.80 -9.70
C THR A 311 1.72 -16.46 -10.37
N GLU A 312 1.49 -17.04 -11.54
CA GLU A 312 2.54 -17.57 -12.41
C GLU A 312 3.32 -16.42 -13.06
N LYS A 313 4.62 -16.62 -13.36
CA LYS A 313 5.52 -15.57 -13.88
C LYS A 313 5.05 -14.88 -15.16
N SER A 314 4.35 -15.59 -16.05
CA SER A 314 3.81 -15.00 -17.28
C SER A 314 2.50 -14.23 -17.07
N GLY A 315 1.90 -14.34 -15.87
CA GLY A 315 0.59 -13.78 -15.54
C GLY A 315 -0.61 -14.53 -16.14
N LYS A 316 -0.38 -15.65 -16.85
CA LYS A 316 -1.44 -16.45 -17.47
C LYS A 316 -2.07 -17.48 -16.54
N GLY A 317 -1.53 -17.68 -15.36
CA GLY A 317 -2.03 -18.54 -14.30
C GLY A 317 -2.18 -17.77 -13.00
N LEU A 318 -3.36 -17.78 -12.42
CA LEU A 318 -3.68 -17.08 -11.17
C LEU A 318 -4.51 -17.99 -10.28
N LEU A 319 -4.13 -18.09 -9.01
CA LEU A 319 -4.91 -18.73 -7.96
C LEU A 319 -5.23 -17.70 -6.89
N ILE A 320 -6.50 -17.48 -6.63
CA ILE A 320 -6.99 -16.61 -5.57
C ILE A 320 -7.53 -17.52 -4.46
N PHE A 321 -7.12 -17.25 -3.23
CA PHE A 321 -7.60 -17.92 -2.04
C PHE A 321 -8.15 -16.90 -1.05
N ASP A 322 -9.38 -17.11 -0.57
CA ASP A 322 -10.06 -16.24 0.39
C ASP A 322 -11.13 -17.00 1.20
N LEU A 323 -11.91 -16.25 1.99
CA LEU A 323 -13.10 -16.72 2.68
C LEU A 323 -14.34 -16.33 1.88
N ALA A 324 -15.04 -17.33 1.32
CA ALA A 324 -16.29 -17.12 0.62
C ALA A 324 -17.42 -16.72 1.59
N LYS A 325 -18.32 -15.87 1.11
CA LYS A 325 -19.57 -15.54 1.80
C LYS A 325 -20.58 -16.67 1.52
N GLY A 326 -21.27 -17.14 2.55
CA GLY A 326 -22.27 -18.19 2.47
C GLY A 326 -22.11 -19.23 3.56
N ASN A 327 -23.22 -19.84 4.00
CA ASN A 327 -23.23 -20.81 5.07
C ASN A 327 -23.08 -22.26 4.57
N ASP A 328 -23.21 -22.46 3.28
CA ASP A 328 -23.07 -23.76 2.59
C ASP A 328 -22.48 -23.59 1.19
N PHE A 329 -22.15 -24.70 0.54
CA PHE A 329 -21.54 -24.71 -0.79
C PHE A 329 -22.39 -24.02 -1.87
N GLN A 330 -23.72 -24.16 -1.81
CA GLN A 330 -24.59 -23.59 -2.85
C GLN A 330 -24.71 -22.07 -2.69
N ALA A 331 -24.79 -21.58 -1.46
CA ALA A 331 -24.79 -20.16 -1.17
C ALA A 331 -23.47 -19.50 -1.59
N ALA A 332 -22.33 -20.12 -1.27
CA ALA A 332 -21.01 -19.65 -1.63
C ALA A 332 -20.75 -19.71 -3.16
N LEU A 333 -21.22 -20.77 -3.83
CA LEU A 333 -21.18 -20.88 -5.29
C LEU A 333 -22.00 -19.75 -5.94
N LYS A 334 -23.24 -19.55 -5.48
CA LYS A 334 -24.11 -18.50 -6.02
C LYS A 334 -23.48 -17.11 -5.86
N GLU A 335 -22.96 -16.81 -4.67
CA GLU A 335 -22.24 -15.54 -4.42
C GLU A 335 -21.05 -15.35 -5.38
N THR A 336 -20.24 -16.41 -5.56
CA THR A 336 -19.10 -16.36 -6.47
C THR A 336 -19.51 -16.11 -7.92
N LEU A 337 -20.59 -16.76 -8.38
CA LEU A 337 -21.12 -16.57 -9.73
C LEU A 337 -21.64 -15.15 -9.98
N ASP A 338 -22.40 -14.63 -9.01
CA ASP A 338 -23.03 -13.31 -9.13
C ASP A 338 -21.97 -12.18 -9.02
N ALA A 339 -21.01 -12.30 -8.10
CA ALA A 339 -19.97 -11.29 -7.90
C ALA A 339 -18.97 -11.18 -9.06
N ASN A 340 -18.77 -12.25 -9.85
CA ASN A 340 -17.76 -12.30 -10.90
C ASN A 340 -18.35 -12.46 -12.30
N GLU A 341 -19.66 -12.30 -12.48
CA GLU A 341 -20.37 -12.47 -13.77
C GLU A 341 -20.09 -13.83 -14.44
N LEU A 342 -20.07 -14.91 -13.64
CA LEU A 342 -19.76 -16.26 -14.08
C LEU A 342 -21.02 -17.12 -14.22
N GLU A 343 -20.90 -18.19 -15.00
CA GLU A 343 -21.89 -19.26 -15.13
C GLU A 343 -21.30 -20.61 -14.74
N LEU A 344 -22.10 -21.43 -14.09
CA LEU A 344 -21.74 -22.80 -13.75
C LEU A 344 -21.79 -23.69 -15.00
N VAL A 345 -20.71 -24.43 -15.26
CA VAL A 345 -20.68 -25.49 -16.29
C VAL A 345 -21.03 -26.84 -15.67
N LYS A 346 -20.34 -27.21 -14.61
CA LYS A 346 -20.60 -28.43 -13.81
C LYS A 346 -19.99 -28.29 -12.42
N ASP A 347 -20.52 -29.06 -11.48
CA ASP A 347 -19.96 -29.20 -10.13
C ASP A 347 -19.96 -30.64 -9.65
N LYS A 348 -19.16 -30.90 -8.63
CA LYS A 348 -19.10 -32.20 -7.93
C LYS A 348 -18.62 -32.00 -6.49
N ASN A 349 -19.14 -32.82 -5.60
CA ASN A 349 -18.62 -32.91 -4.24
C ASN A 349 -17.36 -33.80 -4.21
N ARG A 350 -16.40 -33.43 -3.35
CA ARG A 350 -15.16 -34.18 -3.09
C ARG A 350 -14.70 -34.03 -1.64
N ARG A 351 -13.61 -34.65 -1.29
CA ARG A 351 -12.91 -34.43 -0.02
C ARG A 351 -11.46 -34.03 -0.27
N ILE A 352 -10.95 -33.14 0.55
CA ILE A 352 -9.56 -32.69 0.54
C ILE A 352 -9.02 -32.83 1.95
N ASN A 353 -8.10 -33.75 2.19
CA ASN A 353 -7.43 -34.00 3.48
C ASN A 353 -8.38 -34.01 4.70
N GLY A 354 -9.53 -34.65 4.53
CA GLY A 354 -10.55 -34.81 5.59
C GLY A 354 -11.65 -33.73 5.56
N PHE A 355 -11.45 -32.62 4.89
CA PHE A 355 -12.46 -31.57 4.73
C PHE A 355 -13.51 -31.97 3.66
N GLN A 356 -14.76 -31.56 3.88
CA GLN A 356 -15.75 -31.56 2.81
C GLN A 356 -15.42 -30.45 1.83
N ALA A 357 -15.53 -30.72 0.54
CA ALA A 357 -15.24 -29.77 -0.51
C ALA A 357 -16.19 -29.92 -1.70
N MET A 358 -16.36 -28.86 -2.47
CA MET A 358 -17.04 -28.81 -3.76
C MET A 358 -16.10 -28.23 -4.81
N GLU A 359 -16.04 -28.87 -5.95
CA GLU A 359 -15.30 -28.38 -7.13
C GLU A 359 -16.30 -28.03 -8.24
N ALA A 360 -16.16 -26.86 -8.83
CA ALA A 360 -16.98 -26.41 -9.95
C ALA A 360 -16.13 -25.87 -11.10
N GLU A 361 -16.52 -26.19 -12.32
CA GLU A 361 -16.02 -25.55 -13.53
C GLU A 361 -16.95 -24.40 -13.90
N LEU A 362 -16.35 -23.24 -14.16
CA LEU A 362 -17.05 -21.99 -14.42
C LEU A 362 -16.63 -21.41 -15.77
N LYS A 363 -17.48 -20.57 -16.36
CA LYS A 363 -17.18 -19.77 -17.55
C LYS A 363 -17.69 -18.33 -17.41
N GLN A 364 -17.13 -17.42 -18.16
CA GLN A 364 -17.59 -16.02 -18.22
C GLN A 364 -18.94 -15.93 -18.94
N LYS A 365 -19.88 -15.11 -18.43
CA LYS A 365 -21.17 -14.84 -19.08
C LYS A 365 -21.02 -14.14 -20.43
N ALA A 366 -20.11 -13.18 -20.52
CA ALA A 366 -19.82 -12.41 -21.72
C ALA A 366 -18.31 -12.28 -21.91
N PRO A 367 -17.64 -13.25 -22.55
CA PRO A 367 -16.21 -13.13 -22.83
C PRO A 367 -15.95 -11.99 -23.83
N ASN A 368 -14.91 -11.20 -23.58
CA ASN A 368 -14.49 -10.13 -24.49
C ASN A 368 -14.14 -10.71 -25.87
N SER A 369 -14.71 -10.13 -26.93
CA SER A 369 -14.42 -10.56 -28.32
C SER A 369 -12.94 -10.31 -28.65
N GLY A 370 -12.22 -11.38 -29.00
CA GLY A 370 -10.80 -11.32 -29.39
C GLY A 370 -9.81 -11.73 -28.30
N THR A 371 -10.25 -12.07 -27.09
CA THR A 371 -9.39 -12.65 -26.05
C THR A 371 -9.46 -14.17 -26.03
N GLU A 372 -8.35 -14.83 -25.67
CA GLU A 372 -8.36 -16.28 -25.43
C GLU A 372 -9.32 -16.62 -24.26
N PRO A 373 -10.13 -17.69 -24.38
CA PRO A 373 -11.07 -18.06 -23.33
C PRO A 373 -10.33 -18.42 -22.02
N LEU A 374 -10.89 -17.98 -20.89
CA LEU A 374 -10.40 -18.36 -19.58
C LEU A 374 -10.96 -19.72 -19.16
N THR A 375 -10.10 -20.55 -18.57
CA THR A 375 -10.52 -21.72 -17.81
C THR A 375 -10.60 -21.33 -16.35
N ILE A 376 -11.78 -21.46 -15.74
CA ILE A 376 -12.03 -21.03 -14.36
C ILE A 376 -12.50 -22.24 -13.56
N LYS A 377 -11.79 -22.54 -12.47
CA LYS A 377 -12.14 -23.62 -11.55
C LYS A 377 -12.33 -23.03 -10.15
N LEU A 378 -13.48 -23.31 -9.55
CA LEU A 378 -13.79 -22.96 -8.18
C LEU A 378 -13.66 -24.19 -7.29
N ILE A 379 -12.98 -24.05 -6.15
CA ILE A 379 -12.99 -25.07 -5.10
C ILE A 379 -13.41 -24.39 -3.79
N LEU A 380 -14.44 -24.93 -3.18
CA LEU A 380 -14.93 -24.54 -1.85
C LEU A 380 -14.57 -25.63 -0.86
N ILE A 381 -14.02 -25.26 0.31
CA ILE A 381 -13.60 -26.18 1.37
C ILE A 381 -14.23 -25.70 2.67
N GLN A 382 -15.01 -26.59 3.32
CA GLN A 382 -15.68 -26.27 4.58
C GLN A 382 -14.87 -26.74 5.79
N ASP A 383 -14.57 -25.81 6.71
CA ASP A 383 -13.98 -26.10 8.02
C ASP A 383 -14.75 -25.36 9.13
N GLY A 384 -15.65 -26.08 9.78
CA GLY A 384 -16.56 -25.48 10.76
C GLY A 384 -17.44 -24.40 10.14
N LYS A 385 -17.30 -23.17 10.62
CA LYS A 385 -18.03 -22.00 10.10
C LYS A 385 -17.33 -21.33 8.91
N ASN A 386 -16.07 -21.68 8.64
CA ASN A 386 -15.29 -21.06 7.57
C ASN A 386 -15.56 -21.80 6.26
N MET A 387 -15.80 -21.04 5.21
CA MET A 387 -15.90 -21.51 3.84
C MET A 387 -14.69 -20.95 3.08
N PHE A 388 -13.63 -21.74 2.94
CA PHE A 388 -12.46 -21.38 2.16
C PHE A 388 -12.75 -21.53 0.68
N ARG A 389 -12.30 -20.57 -0.12
CA ARG A 389 -12.48 -20.55 -1.56
C ARG A 389 -11.12 -20.49 -2.26
N PHE A 390 -10.90 -21.39 -3.21
CA PHE A 390 -9.87 -21.25 -4.24
C PHE A 390 -10.55 -20.95 -5.57
N LEU A 391 -10.15 -19.88 -6.23
CA LEU A 391 -10.55 -19.56 -7.59
C LEU A 391 -9.30 -19.64 -8.48
N ALA A 392 -9.22 -20.70 -9.28
CA ALA A 392 -8.11 -20.96 -10.19
C ALA A 392 -8.47 -20.48 -11.61
N ILE A 393 -7.66 -19.58 -12.16
CA ILE A 393 -7.87 -18.97 -13.46
C ILE A 393 -6.65 -19.24 -14.33
N ALA A 394 -6.87 -19.79 -15.52
CA ALA A 394 -5.81 -20.03 -16.48
C ALA A 394 -6.24 -19.59 -17.88
N GLN A 395 -5.28 -19.06 -18.66
CA GLN A 395 -5.49 -18.54 -20.00
C GLN A 395 -4.56 -19.24 -21.02
N GLY A 396 -5.10 -19.51 -22.21
CA GLY A 396 -4.33 -19.99 -23.36
C GLY A 396 -3.97 -21.47 -23.34
N ASN A 397 -2.98 -21.84 -24.14
CA ASN A 397 -2.61 -23.25 -24.40
C ASN A 397 -1.88 -23.93 -23.21
N GLU A 398 -1.43 -23.19 -22.21
CA GLU A 398 -0.70 -23.72 -21.04
C GLU A 398 -1.64 -24.11 -19.87
N VAL A 399 -2.95 -24.07 -20.10
CA VAL A 399 -3.98 -24.41 -19.09
C VAL A 399 -3.72 -25.76 -18.39
N LYS A 400 -3.19 -26.76 -19.11
CA LYS A 400 -2.93 -28.09 -18.51
C LYS A 400 -1.82 -28.07 -17.48
N SER A 401 -0.71 -27.32 -17.74
CA SER A 401 0.39 -27.21 -16.78
C SER A 401 0.01 -26.37 -15.57
N PHE A 402 -0.72 -25.27 -15.78
CA PHE A 402 -1.25 -24.44 -14.71
C PHE A 402 -2.26 -25.18 -13.84
N ASN A 403 -3.18 -25.93 -14.44
CA ASN A 403 -4.15 -26.73 -13.70
C ASN A 403 -3.45 -27.75 -12.78
N SER A 404 -2.39 -28.42 -13.26
CA SER A 404 -1.64 -29.37 -12.42
C SER A 404 -1.00 -28.67 -11.22
N ALA A 405 -0.40 -27.50 -11.41
CA ALA A 405 0.21 -26.71 -10.32
C ALA A 405 -0.87 -26.26 -9.31
N MET A 406 -2.00 -25.75 -9.81
CA MET A 406 -3.14 -25.32 -8.99
C MET A 406 -3.78 -26.48 -8.23
N ASP A 407 -3.99 -27.63 -8.88
CA ASP A 407 -4.55 -28.83 -8.27
C ASP A 407 -3.64 -29.33 -7.12
N ASN A 408 -2.31 -29.33 -7.31
CA ASN A 408 -1.37 -29.68 -6.25
C ASN A 408 -1.47 -28.74 -5.04
N THR A 409 -1.66 -27.45 -5.27
CA THR A 409 -1.85 -26.47 -4.19
C THR A 409 -3.14 -26.74 -3.42
N VAL A 410 -4.24 -26.92 -4.15
CA VAL A 410 -5.57 -27.19 -3.58
C VAL A 410 -5.60 -28.52 -2.84
N ASP A 411 -5.08 -29.59 -3.46
CA ASP A 411 -5.05 -30.93 -2.85
C ASP A 411 -4.11 -31.02 -1.64
N GLY A 412 -3.15 -30.10 -1.56
CA GLY A 412 -2.26 -29.96 -0.41
C GLY A 412 -2.85 -29.13 0.73
N PHE A 413 -4.02 -28.47 0.55
CA PHE A 413 -4.66 -27.72 1.64
C PHE A 413 -4.95 -28.64 2.84
N SER A 414 -4.45 -28.25 4.01
CA SER A 414 -4.50 -29.09 5.21
C SER A 414 -4.59 -28.24 6.48
N ARG A 415 -5.09 -28.89 7.55
CA ARG A 415 -5.12 -28.27 8.88
C ARG A 415 -3.71 -28.15 9.47
N LEU A 416 -3.38 -26.95 9.92
CA LEU A 416 -2.13 -26.68 10.62
C LEU A 416 -2.23 -27.14 12.09
N THR A 417 -1.39 -28.11 12.45
CA THR A 417 -1.31 -28.65 13.81
C THR A 417 0.09 -28.49 14.42
N ASP A 418 1.06 -28.08 13.62
CA ASP A 418 2.43 -27.82 14.07
C ASP A 418 2.44 -26.61 15.02
N ARG A 419 2.79 -26.89 16.29
CA ARG A 419 2.81 -25.90 17.37
C ARG A 419 3.85 -24.82 17.16
N GLU A 420 4.98 -25.11 16.50
CA GLU A 420 6.01 -24.12 16.19
C GLU A 420 5.46 -23.08 15.21
N LYS A 421 4.76 -23.53 14.18
CA LYS A 421 4.16 -22.66 13.17
C LYS A 421 2.97 -21.87 13.76
N LEU A 422 2.10 -22.53 14.52
CA LEU A 422 0.94 -21.89 15.18
C LEU A 422 1.36 -20.78 16.17
N ASN A 423 2.46 -20.97 16.89
CA ASN A 423 2.94 -20.04 17.92
C ASN A 423 4.09 -19.16 17.44
N ARG A 424 4.23 -18.95 16.13
CA ARG A 424 5.28 -18.08 15.59
C ARG A 424 5.11 -16.67 16.14
N GLN A 425 6.19 -16.14 16.71
CA GLN A 425 6.16 -14.85 17.41
C GLN A 425 6.07 -13.69 16.44
N VAL A 426 5.35 -12.65 16.85
CA VAL A 426 5.23 -11.36 16.15
C VAL A 426 6.34 -10.43 16.64
N GLU A 427 7.03 -9.77 15.73
CA GLU A 427 7.97 -8.73 16.07
C GLU A 427 7.24 -7.41 16.35
N ARG A 428 7.65 -6.71 17.40
CA ARG A 428 7.10 -5.40 17.76
C ARG A 428 8.20 -4.42 18.11
N ILE A 429 7.99 -3.16 17.80
CA ILE A 429 8.85 -2.08 18.26
C ILE A 429 8.75 -2.01 19.78
N GLN A 430 9.89 -1.86 20.43
CA GLN A 430 9.97 -1.50 21.84
C GLN A 430 10.77 -0.22 21.99
N ILE A 431 10.21 0.76 22.66
CA ILE A 431 10.89 2.01 22.98
C ILE A 431 11.62 1.84 24.31
N VAL A 432 12.92 1.97 24.26
CA VAL A 432 13.79 1.79 25.45
C VAL A 432 14.61 3.03 25.71
N SER A 433 14.91 3.26 26.99
CA SER A 433 15.83 4.33 27.42
C SER A 433 17.26 3.81 27.45
N VAL A 434 18.17 4.49 26.79
CA VAL A 434 19.61 4.18 26.79
C VAL A 434 20.16 4.23 28.22
N ARG A 435 20.88 3.19 28.64
CA ARG A 435 21.34 3.05 30.02
C ARG A 435 22.59 3.88 30.34
N ARG A 436 23.45 4.06 29.35
CA ARG A 436 24.74 4.78 29.47
C ARG A 436 25.13 5.40 28.13
N ASN A 437 26.01 6.39 28.17
CA ASN A 437 26.61 6.96 26.97
C ASN A 437 27.42 5.89 26.21
N GLY A 438 27.33 5.89 24.88
CA GLY A 438 28.09 4.97 24.05
C GLY A 438 27.84 5.22 22.57
N THR A 439 28.34 4.34 21.73
CA THR A 439 27.94 4.26 20.30
C THR A 439 26.61 3.55 20.19
N PHE A 440 25.87 3.79 19.09
CA PHE A 440 24.60 3.11 18.88
C PHE A 440 24.77 1.58 18.77
N ALA A 441 25.89 1.10 18.20
CA ALA A 441 26.23 -0.32 18.19
C ALA A 441 26.38 -0.91 19.59
N GLU A 442 27.01 -0.19 20.52
CA GLU A 442 27.12 -0.61 21.93
C GLU A 442 25.74 -0.66 22.60
N VAL A 443 24.89 0.35 22.34
CA VAL A 443 23.51 0.38 22.86
C VAL A 443 22.69 -0.82 22.37
N LEU A 444 22.74 -1.14 21.09
CA LEU A 444 22.07 -2.32 20.54
C LEU A 444 22.55 -3.62 21.19
N SER A 445 23.86 -3.72 21.45
CA SER A 445 24.45 -4.86 22.16
C SER A 445 24.00 -4.94 23.62
N ASP A 446 23.91 -3.80 24.35
CA ASP A 446 23.39 -3.72 25.72
C ASP A 446 21.93 -4.21 25.83
N PHE A 447 21.12 -4.03 24.75
CA PHE A 447 19.77 -4.55 24.64
C PHE A 447 19.69 -5.94 23.98
N LYS A 448 20.84 -6.61 23.78
CA LYS A 448 20.94 -7.96 23.22
C LYS A 448 20.37 -8.10 21.80
N MET A 449 20.42 -7.05 21.01
CA MET A 449 20.01 -7.12 19.61
C MET A 449 21.05 -7.93 18.80
N PRO A 450 20.62 -8.85 17.93
CA PRO A 450 21.53 -9.62 17.07
C PRO A 450 22.41 -8.70 16.20
N ILE A 451 23.69 -8.97 16.09
CA ILE A 451 24.64 -8.16 15.29
C ILE A 451 24.18 -8.09 13.83
N SER A 452 23.63 -9.16 13.29
CA SER A 452 23.07 -9.21 11.92
C SER A 452 21.96 -8.18 11.67
N ARG A 453 21.30 -7.71 12.71
CA ARG A 453 20.22 -6.70 12.62
C ARG A 453 20.65 -5.28 13.00
N HIS A 454 21.90 -5.09 13.41
CA HIS A 454 22.37 -3.76 13.85
C HIS A 454 22.22 -2.70 12.76
N LYS A 455 22.54 -3.04 11.50
CA LYS A 455 22.37 -2.11 10.35
C LYS A 455 20.90 -1.72 10.13
N GLU A 456 20.02 -2.70 10.15
CA GLU A 456 18.56 -2.49 10.05
C GLU A 456 18.05 -1.56 11.17
N LEU A 457 18.41 -1.86 12.41
CA LEU A 457 18.00 -1.08 13.57
C LEU A 457 18.61 0.34 13.59
N ALA A 458 19.80 0.51 13.02
CA ALA A 458 20.38 1.83 12.83
C ALA A 458 19.54 2.67 11.85
N ILE A 459 19.15 2.09 10.71
CA ILE A 459 18.27 2.75 9.74
C ILE A 459 16.91 3.07 10.38
N LEU A 460 16.32 2.13 11.12
CA LEU A 460 15.04 2.31 11.82
C LEU A 460 15.08 3.49 12.80
N ASN A 461 16.21 3.74 13.43
CA ASN A 461 16.43 4.87 14.35
C ASN A 461 16.92 6.15 13.65
N GLY A 462 17.12 6.13 12.33
CA GLY A 462 17.70 7.25 11.58
C GLY A 462 19.16 7.56 11.97
N MET A 463 19.91 6.55 12.40
CA MET A 463 21.27 6.66 12.96
C MET A 463 22.29 5.86 12.15
N GLU A 464 23.55 6.15 12.42
CA GLU A 464 24.69 5.28 12.10
C GLU A 464 25.11 4.49 13.33
N LEU A 465 25.72 3.32 13.14
CA LEU A 465 26.21 2.48 14.24
C LEU A 465 27.27 3.18 15.10
N THR A 466 27.97 4.13 14.51
CA THR A 466 29.04 4.94 15.15
C THR A 466 28.52 6.17 15.87
N ASP A 467 27.24 6.52 15.70
CA ASP A 467 26.68 7.71 16.34
C ASP A 467 26.72 7.62 17.86
N ARG A 468 27.05 8.73 18.49
CA ARG A 468 27.08 8.85 19.96
C ARG A 468 25.67 9.04 20.50
N VAL A 469 25.31 8.19 21.44
CA VAL A 469 24.01 8.18 22.12
C VAL A 469 24.21 8.47 23.58
N SER A 470 23.39 9.37 24.11
CA SER A 470 23.45 9.76 25.52
C SER A 470 22.54 8.87 26.38
N GLY A 471 22.92 8.68 27.63
CA GLY A 471 22.04 8.06 28.63
C GLY A 471 20.69 8.77 28.69
N ASN A 472 19.64 8.03 28.96
CA ASN A 472 18.21 8.43 28.94
C ASN A 472 17.61 8.78 27.58
N MET A 473 18.38 8.78 26.49
CA MET A 473 17.81 8.93 25.14
C MET A 473 16.90 7.73 24.82
N LEU A 474 15.72 7.98 24.25
CA LEU A 474 14.83 6.92 23.79
C LEU A 474 15.31 6.38 22.44
N VAL A 475 15.29 5.07 22.27
CA VAL A 475 15.61 4.41 21.00
C VAL A 475 14.65 3.25 20.74
N LYS A 476 14.51 2.89 19.46
CA LYS A 476 13.73 1.74 19.00
C LYS A 476 14.60 0.47 19.02
N VAL A 477 14.10 -0.58 19.66
CA VAL A 477 14.61 -1.95 19.53
C VAL A 477 13.44 -2.86 19.16
N ILE A 478 13.72 -4.11 18.81
CA ILE A 478 12.69 -5.08 18.44
C ILE A 478 12.56 -6.14 19.53
N LYS A 479 11.33 -6.42 19.93
CA LYS A 479 10.99 -7.55 20.80
C LYS A 479 10.13 -8.55 20.06
N ASN A 480 10.32 -9.83 20.37
CA ASN A 480 9.44 -10.90 19.94
C ASN A 480 8.32 -11.09 20.97
N VAL A 481 7.09 -11.09 20.53
CA VAL A 481 5.91 -11.28 21.37
C VAL A 481 5.16 -12.53 20.89
N LYS A 482 4.73 -13.38 21.83
CA LYS A 482 3.86 -14.51 21.50
C LYS A 482 2.54 -13.98 21.00
N PRO A 483 1.91 -14.64 20.01
CA PRO A 483 0.54 -14.33 19.61
C PRO A 483 -0.40 -14.48 20.81
N GLU A 484 -1.40 -13.61 20.91
CA GLU A 484 -2.46 -13.65 21.92
C GLU A 484 -3.42 -14.81 21.72
#